data_1c34e229b692fb8ebf817bc6cdf45e14
#
_entry.id   1c34e229b692fb8ebf817bc6cdf45e14
#
_cell.length_a   1.000
_cell.length_b   1.000
_cell.length_c   1.000
_cell.angle_alpha   90.00
_cell.angle_beta   90.00
_cell.angle_gamma   90.00
#
_symmetry.space_group_name_H-M   'P 1'
#
loop_
_entity.id
_entity.type
_entity.pdbx_description
1 polymer ?
#
loop_
_entity_poly.entity_id
_entity_poly.type
_entity_poly.pdbx_seq_one_letter_code
_entity_poly.pdbx_strand_id
1 'polypeptide(L)'
;MVGSAGRNGLRVSVSLSVLTAGQLLTSFGIQWYTIARLGAGAETDALYAGSTLLQLFSAVVMEPLSFVLVPLLSARAEAERRLVAWPLFIGVAVLFASLTLGLFGAVPYLVSAMVPGFSESTRELAIELTRIQLTGLVGVA
;
A
#
# COMPACT_ATOMS: atom_id res chain seq x y z
N MET A 1 -1.47 -32.80 27.87
CA MET A 1 -1.40 -31.31 27.72
C MET A 1 -1.34 -30.80 26.28
N VAL A 2 -1.77 -31.55 25.26
CA VAL A 2 -1.66 -31.20 23.82
C VAL A 2 -2.90 -30.43 23.29
N GLY A 3 -3.97 -30.32 24.06
CA GLY A 3 -5.24 -29.79 23.56
C GLY A 3 -5.41 -28.25 23.56
N SER A 4 -4.58 -27.48 24.26
CA SER A 4 -4.73 -26.03 24.35
C SER A 4 -4.02 -25.27 23.22
N ALA A 5 -2.89 -25.75 22.79
CA ALA A 5 -2.12 -25.17 21.68
C ALA A 5 -2.88 -25.26 20.35
N GLY A 6 -3.53 -26.38 20.08
CA GLY A 6 -4.33 -26.57 18.86
C GLY A 6 -5.55 -25.67 18.77
N ARG A 7 -6.25 -25.44 19.89
CA ARG A 7 -7.43 -24.55 19.92
C ARG A 7 -7.07 -23.07 19.73
N ASN A 8 -5.94 -22.63 20.26
CA ASN A 8 -5.46 -21.26 20.06
C ASN A 8 -5.01 -21.05 18.61
N GLY A 9 -4.34 -22.00 17.99
CA GLY A 9 -3.97 -21.95 16.58
C GLY A 9 -5.19 -21.86 15.67
N LEU A 10 -6.22 -22.67 15.89
CA LEU A 10 -7.46 -22.64 15.12
C LEU A 10 -8.18 -21.29 15.26
N ARG A 11 -8.28 -20.74 16.47
CA ARG A 11 -8.91 -19.43 16.71
C ARG A 11 -8.17 -18.31 15.96
N VAL A 12 -6.84 -18.30 16.01
CA VAL A 12 -6.03 -17.31 15.29
C VAL A 12 -6.23 -17.44 13.78
N SER A 13 -6.19 -18.67 13.25
CA SER A 13 -6.42 -18.92 11.82
C SER A 13 -7.82 -18.48 11.37
N VAL A 14 -8.86 -18.81 12.14
CA VAL A 14 -10.23 -18.38 11.83
C VAL A 14 -10.35 -16.86 11.89
N SER A 15 -9.78 -16.20 12.89
CA SER A 15 -9.81 -14.74 13.00
C SER A 15 -9.12 -14.06 11.81
N LEU A 16 -7.96 -14.56 11.40
CA LEU A 16 -7.24 -14.07 10.22
C LEU A 16 -8.06 -14.28 8.95
N SER A 17 -8.68 -15.45 8.77
CA SER A 17 -9.54 -15.72 7.62
C SER A 17 -10.75 -14.80 7.55
N VAL A 18 -11.39 -14.52 8.69
CA VAL A 18 -12.53 -13.59 8.77
C VAL A 18 -12.09 -12.16 8.44
N LEU A 19 -10.95 -11.73 8.96
CA LEU A 19 -10.40 -10.40 8.64
C LEU A 19 -10.06 -10.27 7.15
N THR A 20 -9.41 -11.27 6.57
CA THR A 20 -9.08 -11.30 5.13
C THR A 20 -10.36 -11.30 4.28
N ALA A 21 -11.36 -12.11 4.64
CA ALA A 21 -12.65 -12.12 3.94
C ALA A 21 -13.36 -10.75 4.05
N GLY A 22 -13.34 -10.11 5.23
CA GLY A 22 -13.85 -8.76 5.43
C GLY A 22 -13.15 -7.73 4.56
N GLN A 23 -11.82 -7.78 4.46
CA GLN A 23 -11.03 -6.93 3.59
C GLN A 23 -11.40 -7.11 2.12
N LEU A 24 -11.53 -8.35 1.65
CA LEU A 24 -11.91 -8.66 0.27
C LEU A 24 -13.31 -8.14 -0.05
N LEU A 25 -14.28 -8.35 0.84
CA LEU A 25 -15.64 -7.86 0.67
C LEU A 25 -15.69 -6.32 0.63
N THR A 26 -14.93 -5.66 1.50
CA THR A 26 -14.82 -4.19 1.51
C THR A 26 -14.21 -3.68 0.20
N SER A 27 -13.11 -4.28 -0.25
CA SER A 27 -12.46 -3.93 -1.51
C SER A 27 -13.39 -4.14 -2.71
N PHE A 28 -14.10 -5.26 -2.74
CA PHE A 28 -15.11 -5.54 -3.77
C PHE A 28 -16.24 -4.51 -3.74
N GLY A 29 -16.75 -4.17 -2.56
CA GLY A 29 -17.79 -3.16 -2.38
C GLY A 29 -17.37 -1.78 -2.88
N ILE A 30 -16.13 -1.37 -2.58
CA ILE A 30 -15.56 -0.11 -3.07
C ILE A 30 -15.47 -0.13 -4.60
N GLN A 31 -14.95 -1.20 -5.19
CA GLN A 31 -14.83 -1.32 -6.64
C GLN A 31 -16.20 -1.31 -7.32
N TRP A 32 -17.16 -2.06 -6.79
CA TRP A 32 -18.52 -2.08 -7.29
C TRP A 32 -19.16 -0.68 -7.22
N TYR A 33 -19.02 0.00 -6.08
CA TYR A 33 -19.55 1.36 -5.91
C TYR A 33 -18.91 2.34 -6.89
N THR A 34 -17.60 2.26 -7.09
CA THR A 34 -16.86 3.11 -8.04
C THR A 34 -17.40 2.92 -9.47
N ILE A 35 -17.53 1.67 -9.93
CA ILE A 35 -18.06 1.37 -11.26
C ILE A 35 -19.53 1.79 -11.38
N ALA A 36 -20.34 1.57 -10.36
CA ALA A 36 -21.76 1.91 -10.38
C ALA A 36 -22.00 3.43 -10.40
N ARG A 37 -21.10 4.24 -9.82
CA ARG A 37 -21.23 5.70 -9.73
C ARG A 37 -20.53 6.44 -10.87
N LEU A 38 -19.31 6.05 -11.19
CA LEU A 38 -18.50 6.70 -12.22
C LEU A 38 -18.72 6.07 -13.61
N GLY A 39 -19.21 4.82 -13.65
CA GLY A 39 -19.35 4.10 -14.92
C GLY A 39 -18.00 3.66 -15.48
N ALA A 40 -18.04 3.15 -16.73
CA ALA A 40 -16.84 2.85 -17.50
C ALA A 40 -16.48 4.09 -18.34
N GLY A 41 -15.54 4.89 -17.87
CA GLY A 41 -15.15 6.13 -18.52
C GLY A 41 -13.80 6.66 -18.08
N ALA A 42 -13.43 7.82 -18.63
CA ALA A 42 -12.14 8.47 -18.42
C ALA A 42 -11.79 8.69 -16.92
N GLU A 43 -12.80 8.98 -16.11
CA GLU A 43 -12.63 9.21 -14.66
C GLU A 43 -12.25 7.91 -13.94
N THR A 44 -12.89 6.79 -14.29
CA THR A 44 -12.59 5.47 -13.75
C THR A 44 -11.20 5.01 -14.20
N ASP A 45 -10.86 5.21 -15.47
CA ASP A 45 -9.54 4.89 -16.02
C ASP A 45 -8.43 5.69 -15.33
N ALA A 46 -8.65 6.99 -15.10
CA ALA A 46 -7.73 7.85 -14.38
C ALA A 46 -7.50 7.38 -12.92
N LEU A 47 -8.59 7.00 -12.24
CA LEU A 47 -8.52 6.50 -10.86
C LEU A 47 -7.73 5.18 -10.78
N TYR A 48 -7.99 4.24 -11.69
CA TYR A 48 -7.28 2.97 -11.72
C TYR A 48 -5.80 3.13 -12.13
N ALA A 49 -5.48 4.03 -13.05
CA ALA A 49 -4.10 4.34 -13.41
C ALA A 49 -3.32 4.86 -12.19
N GLY A 50 -3.90 5.80 -11.42
CA GLY A 50 -3.31 6.28 -10.18
C GLY A 50 -3.12 5.18 -9.14
N SER A 51 -4.16 4.35 -8.93
CA SER A 51 -4.10 3.24 -7.98
C SER A 51 -3.06 2.19 -8.37
N THR A 52 -2.88 1.91 -9.66
CA THR A 52 -1.85 0.99 -10.16
C THR A 52 -0.45 1.50 -9.84
N LEU A 53 -0.21 2.80 -10.00
CA LEU A 53 1.09 3.40 -9.65
C LEU A 53 1.40 3.25 -8.16
N LEU A 54 0.42 3.47 -7.30
CA LEU A 54 0.57 3.24 -5.86
C LEU A 54 0.84 1.78 -5.51
N GLN A 55 0.13 0.85 -6.15
CA GLN A 55 0.33 -0.59 -5.94
C GLN A 55 1.74 -1.01 -6.36
N LEU A 56 2.24 -0.55 -7.51
CA LEU A 56 3.61 -0.79 -7.94
C LEU A 56 4.63 -0.24 -6.94
N PHE A 57 4.43 0.98 -6.47
CA PHE A 57 5.29 1.57 -5.45
C PHE A 57 5.28 0.75 -4.16
N SER A 58 4.11 0.34 -3.68
CA SER A 58 3.98 -0.49 -2.48
C SER A 58 4.64 -1.86 -2.65
N ALA A 59 4.44 -2.52 -3.77
CA ALA A 59 5.04 -3.83 -4.05
C ALA A 59 6.58 -3.76 -4.15
N VAL A 60 7.11 -2.71 -4.75
CA VAL A 60 8.56 -2.57 -4.93
C VAL A 60 9.26 -2.11 -3.65
N VAL A 61 8.62 -1.29 -2.82
CA VAL A 61 9.26 -0.68 -1.63
C VAL A 61 8.85 -1.37 -0.33
N MET A 62 7.55 -1.56 -0.10
CA MET A 62 7.03 -2.05 1.19
C MET A 62 7.26 -3.54 1.38
N GLU A 63 7.02 -4.36 0.35
CA GLU A 63 7.14 -5.81 0.48
C GLU A 63 8.57 -6.26 0.77
N PRO A 64 9.60 -5.84 0.00
CA PRO A 64 10.98 -6.21 0.29
C PRO A 64 11.46 -5.71 1.65
N LEU A 65 11.02 -4.51 2.04
CA LEU A 65 11.38 -3.94 3.34
C LEU A 65 10.86 -4.81 4.49
N SER A 66 9.63 -5.30 4.39
CA SER A 66 9.04 -6.22 5.38
C SER A 66 9.80 -7.54 5.47
N PHE A 67 10.24 -8.10 4.34
CA PHE A 67 11.05 -9.33 4.31
C PHE A 67 12.42 -9.18 4.98
N VAL A 68 13.00 -7.98 4.97
CA VAL A 68 14.29 -7.70 5.60
C VAL A 68 14.14 -7.30 7.07
N LEU A 69 13.18 -6.44 7.39
CA LEU A 69 13.02 -5.88 8.73
C LEU A 69 12.52 -6.91 9.75
N VAL A 70 11.57 -7.76 9.35
CA VAL A 70 10.98 -8.74 10.27
C VAL A 70 12.03 -9.72 10.80
N PRO A 71 12.83 -10.42 9.98
CA PRO A 71 13.86 -11.32 10.48
C PRO A 71 15.00 -10.57 11.20
N LEU A 72 15.37 -9.37 10.75
CA LEU A 72 16.40 -8.56 11.39
C LEU A 72 16.05 -8.19 12.84
N LEU A 73 14.78 -7.85 13.08
CA LEU A 73 14.30 -7.49 14.42
C LEU A 73 14.00 -8.73 15.27
N SER A 74 13.52 -9.82 14.67
CA SER A 74 13.17 -11.04 15.40
C SER A 74 14.40 -11.84 15.88
N ALA A 75 15.53 -11.71 15.17
CA ALA A 75 16.79 -12.40 15.53
C ALA A 75 17.52 -11.76 16.71
N ARG A 76 17.12 -10.58 17.19
CA ARG A 76 17.80 -9.84 18.25
C ARG A 76 17.15 -10.05 19.62
N ALA A 77 17.97 -10.03 20.68
CA ALA A 77 17.51 -10.04 22.06
C ALA A 77 16.65 -8.78 22.35
N GLU A 78 15.71 -8.86 23.28
CA GLU A 78 14.72 -7.80 23.53
C GLU A 78 15.35 -6.45 23.89
N ALA A 79 16.45 -6.47 24.67
CA ALA A 79 17.19 -5.25 25.05
C ALA A 79 17.86 -4.56 23.84
N GLU A 80 18.50 -5.34 22.98
CA GLU A 80 19.13 -4.84 21.75
C GLU A 80 18.11 -4.38 20.72
N ARG A 81 16.98 -5.06 20.64
CA ARG A 81 15.87 -4.73 19.73
C ARG A 81 15.36 -3.31 20.00
N ARG A 82 15.20 -2.90 21.25
CA ARG A 82 14.77 -1.54 21.61
C ARG A 82 15.75 -0.46 21.20
N LEU A 83 17.05 -0.72 21.34
CA LEU A 83 18.10 0.23 20.97
C LEU A 83 18.19 0.43 19.44
N VAL A 84 17.94 -0.62 18.67
CA VAL A 84 18.09 -0.59 17.20
C VAL A 84 16.77 -0.25 16.51
N ALA A 85 15.62 -0.55 17.12
CA ALA A 85 14.31 -0.34 16.51
C ALA A 85 14.05 1.15 16.20
N TRP A 86 14.42 2.05 17.11
CA TRP A 86 14.16 3.47 16.92
C TRP A 86 15.00 4.11 15.79
N PRO A 87 16.34 3.96 15.75
CA PRO A 87 17.12 4.43 14.59
C PRO A 87 16.71 3.80 13.27
N LEU A 88 16.36 2.51 13.30
CA LEU A 88 15.88 1.79 12.12
C LEU A 88 14.54 2.36 11.62
N PHE A 89 13.60 2.60 12.54
CA PHE A 89 12.32 3.23 12.22
C PHE A 89 12.51 4.61 11.58
N ILE A 90 13.37 5.46 12.17
CA ILE A 90 13.68 6.77 11.61
C ILE A 90 14.31 6.64 10.22
N GLY A 91 15.27 5.73 10.05
CA GLY A 91 15.91 5.47 8.77
C GLY A 91 14.92 5.05 7.69
N VAL A 92 14.03 4.13 8.02
CA VAL A 92 12.95 3.68 7.12
C VAL A 92 11.97 4.82 6.81
N ALA A 93 11.57 5.59 7.82
CA ALA A 93 10.67 6.72 7.64
C ALA A 93 11.28 7.80 6.72
N VAL A 94 12.55 8.14 6.91
CA VAL A 94 13.27 9.10 6.05
C VAL A 94 13.40 8.56 4.63
N LEU A 95 13.76 7.29 4.47
CA LEU A 95 13.83 6.64 3.15
C LEU A 95 12.47 6.69 2.45
N PHE A 96 11.41 6.33 3.17
CA PHE A 96 10.06 6.29 2.63
C PHE A 96 9.56 7.69 2.24
N ALA A 97 9.78 8.68 3.11
CA ALA A 97 9.45 10.07 2.83
C ALA A 97 10.20 10.60 1.59
N SER A 98 11.50 10.29 1.46
CA SER A 98 12.32 10.70 0.32
C SER A 98 11.83 10.06 -0.98
N LEU A 99 11.51 8.76 -0.95
CA LEU A 99 10.98 8.04 -2.11
C LEU A 99 9.59 8.58 -2.52
N THR A 100 8.71 8.83 -1.54
CA THR A 100 7.37 9.39 -1.80
C THR A 100 7.47 10.80 -2.39
N LEU A 101 8.37 11.64 -1.88
CA LEU A 101 8.60 12.98 -2.41
C LEU A 101 9.16 12.92 -3.85
N GLY A 102 10.11 12.03 -4.10
CA GLY A 102 10.62 11.78 -5.44
C GLY A 102 9.54 11.30 -6.40
N LEU A 103 8.72 10.35 -5.94
CA LEU A 103 7.57 9.85 -6.72
C LEU A 103 6.56 10.96 -7.01
N PHE A 104 6.25 11.82 -6.03
CA PHE A 104 5.34 12.94 -6.21
C PHE A 104 5.76 13.88 -7.33
N GLY A 105 7.07 14.15 -7.45
CA GLY A 105 7.64 14.91 -8.57
C GLY A 105 7.64 14.15 -9.90
N ALA A 106 7.78 12.81 -9.85
CA ALA A 106 7.83 11.97 -11.04
C ALA A 106 6.43 11.58 -11.60
N VAL A 107 5.34 11.77 -10.82
CA VAL A 107 3.97 11.41 -11.23
C VAL A 107 3.61 11.83 -12.65
N PRO A 108 3.85 13.08 -13.12
CA PRO A 108 3.47 13.48 -14.47
C PRO A 108 4.15 12.64 -15.56
N TYR A 109 5.42 12.31 -15.36
CA TYR A 109 6.20 11.49 -16.30
C TYR A 109 5.74 10.04 -16.30
N LEU A 110 5.48 9.49 -15.11
CA LEU A 110 5.04 8.12 -14.95
C LEU A 110 3.65 7.89 -15.53
N VAL A 111 2.69 8.78 -15.25
CA VAL A 111 1.35 8.71 -15.83
C VAL A 111 1.42 8.82 -17.35
N SER A 112 2.21 9.74 -17.89
CA SER A 112 2.37 9.88 -19.35
C SER A 112 2.98 8.63 -20.00
N ALA A 113 3.90 7.95 -19.32
CA ALA A 113 4.51 6.72 -19.81
C ALA A 113 3.58 5.51 -19.73
N MET A 114 2.76 5.43 -18.66
CA MET A 114 1.86 4.28 -18.43
C MET A 114 0.60 4.32 -19.31
N VAL A 115 0.09 5.51 -19.61
CA VAL A 115 -1.17 5.68 -20.33
C VAL A 115 -1.04 6.69 -21.48
N PRO A 116 -0.26 6.37 -22.51
CA PRO A 116 0.01 7.29 -23.62
C PRO A 116 -1.24 7.64 -24.45
N GLY A 117 -2.30 6.82 -24.33
CA GLY A 117 -3.57 7.02 -25.06
C GLY A 117 -4.59 7.92 -24.34
N PHE A 118 -4.28 8.45 -23.15
CA PHE A 118 -5.20 9.34 -22.45
C PHE A 118 -5.25 10.72 -23.11
N SER A 119 -6.48 11.29 -23.10
CA SER A 119 -6.65 12.71 -23.44
C SER A 119 -5.92 13.59 -22.42
N GLU A 120 -5.61 14.83 -22.78
CA GLU A 120 -4.95 15.78 -21.87
C GLU A 120 -5.70 15.92 -20.54
N SER A 121 -7.03 16.12 -20.61
CA SER A 121 -7.89 16.23 -19.43
C SER A 121 -7.88 14.98 -18.55
N THR A 122 -7.92 13.78 -19.14
CA THR A 122 -7.88 12.53 -18.41
C THR A 122 -6.52 12.32 -17.75
N ARG A 123 -5.44 12.74 -18.41
CA ARG A 123 -4.08 12.68 -17.87
C ARG A 123 -3.90 13.60 -16.67
N GLU A 124 -4.39 14.85 -16.76
CA GLU A 124 -4.35 15.79 -15.64
C GLU A 124 -5.11 15.24 -14.43
N LEU A 125 -6.32 14.71 -14.66
CA LEU A 125 -7.11 14.07 -13.62
C LEU A 125 -6.38 12.87 -12.97
N ALA A 126 -5.73 12.03 -13.77
CA ALA A 126 -4.94 10.91 -13.26
C ALA A 126 -3.74 11.37 -12.41
N ILE A 127 -3.06 12.45 -12.82
CA ILE A 127 -1.97 13.06 -12.05
C ILE A 127 -2.48 13.59 -10.71
N GLU A 128 -3.58 14.32 -10.71
CA GLU A 128 -4.17 14.89 -9.50
C GLU A 128 -4.62 13.79 -8.52
N LEU A 129 -5.37 12.81 -9.02
CA LEU A 129 -5.82 11.68 -8.21
C LEU A 129 -4.64 10.88 -7.62
N THR A 130 -3.59 10.65 -8.41
CA THR A 130 -2.37 9.97 -7.93
C THR A 130 -1.70 10.76 -6.81
N ARG A 131 -1.60 12.08 -6.93
CA ARG A 131 -1.02 12.94 -5.88
C ARG A 131 -1.84 12.92 -4.59
N ILE A 132 -3.16 12.96 -4.70
CA ILE A 132 -4.06 12.85 -3.53
C ILE A 132 -3.85 11.50 -2.84
N GLN A 133 -3.80 10.41 -3.60
CA GLN A 133 -3.58 9.06 -3.06
C GLN A 133 -2.20 8.93 -2.39
N LEU A 134 -1.14 9.49 -2.99
CA LEU A 134 0.21 9.53 -2.38
C LEU A 134 0.22 10.30 -1.05
N THR A 135 -0.51 11.41 -0.97
CA THR A 135 -0.64 12.17 0.27
C THR A 135 -1.33 11.34 1.36
N GLY A 136 -2.36 10.58 0.99
CA GLY A 136 -3.03 9.63 1.88
C GLY A 136 -2.11 8.52 2.39
N LEU A 137 -1.19 8.03 1.56
CA LEU A 137 -0.22 7.00 1.93
C LEU A 137 0.74 7.48 3.02
N VAL A 138 1.18 8.74 2.96
CA VAL A 138 2.05 9.34 3.98
C VAL A 138 1.33 9.52 5.32
N GLY A 139 0.02 9.75 5.30
CA GLY A 139 -0.79 9.91 6.51
C GLY A 139 -1.10 8.59 7.25
N VAL A 140 -0.88 7.44 6.61
CA VAL A 140 -1.16 6.11 7.16
C VAL A 140 0.13 5.38 7.59
N ALA A 141 1.31 5.80 7.14
CA ALA A 141 2.62 5.25 7.49
C ALA A 141 3.14 5.83 8.80
#